data_926aff52fdbf80ebeadac4a4c0f9336d
#
_entry.id   926aff52fdbf80ebeadac4a4c0f9336d
#
_cell.length_a   1.000
_cell.length_b   1.000
_cell.length_c   1.000
_cell.angle_alpha   90.00
_cell.angle_beta   90.00
_cell.angle_gamma   90.00
#
_symmetry.space_group_name_H-M   'P 1'
#
loop_
_entity.id
_entity.type
_entity.pdbx_description
1 polymer ?
#
loop_
_entity_poly.entity_id
_entity_poly.type
_entity_poly.pdbx_seq_one_letter_code
_entity_poly.pdbx_strand_id
1 'polypeptide(L)'
;MAQGDYQDFVVVVTGASTGLGRAVAAEVASQGAKVVIINYARNAQDAEETARQCRAQGAEAILVQGDVADDDDCRRIAAAAQPYGRIDALFNNAGTTRFNRHADLDGVSGQDFLDLYAVNVIGPYQMVRACRALLEAAPRPGAVVMTASIGAVTGLGSSVPYAASKGALNTMTLSLARALAPRIRVNAVCPGFIDTPWFAKGMGEAAADRMRASAVADTPLKVASTAEDIAASAVFLGSPASRHVTGETLLVDAGTHLGFAPLAAR
;
A
#
# COMPACT_ATOMS: atom_id res chain seq x y z
N MET A 1 19.73 -21.34 -6.70
CA MET A 1 18.60 -20.40 -6.85
C MET A 1 19.20 -18.98 -6.76
N ALA A 2 18.83 -18.07 -7.64
CA ALA A 2 19.26 -16.68 -7.52
C ALA A 2 18.76 -16.15 -6.17
N GLN A 3 19.61 -15.41 -5.42
CA GLN A 3 19.18 -14.74 -4.21
C GLN A 3 18.07 -13.74 -4.57
N GLY A 4 16.95 -13.81 -3.86
CA GLY A 4 15.87 -12.83 -4.04
C GLY A 4 16.30 -11.43 -3.61
N ASP A 5 15.65 -10.41 -4.13
CA ASP A 5 15.97 -9.01 -3.87
C ASP A 5 15.79 -8.58 -2.40
N TYR A 6 15.08 -9.38 -1.60
CA TYR A 6 14.79 -9.14 -0.17
C TYR A 6 15.60 -10.00 0.79
N GLN A 7 16.67 -10.64 0.30
CA GLN A 7 17.49 -11.52 1.15
C GLN A 7 17.89 -10.82 2.46
N ASP A 8 17.53 -11.44 3.59
CA ASP A 8 17.77 -10.99 4.97
C ASP A 8 17.06 -9.68 5.39
N PHE A 9 16.11 -9.15 4.62
CA PHE A 9 15.40 -7.92 4.96
C PHE A 9 14.50 -8.08 6.18
N VAL A 10 14.39 -7.00 6.95
CA VAL A 10 13.35 -6.76 7.96
C VAL A 10 12.32 -5.81 7.34
N VAL A 11 11.11 -6.29 7.15
CA VAL A 11 10.05 -5.59 6.42
C VAL A 11 8.85 -5.34 7.32
N VAL A 12 8.29 -4.14 7.25
CA VAL A 12 7.02 -3.78 7.89
C VAL A 12 5.97 -3.55 6.83
N VAL A 13 4.80 -4.19 6.96
CA VAL A 13 3.65 -3.99 6.07
C VAL A 13 2.42 -3.64 6.89
N THR A 14 1.88 -2.44 6.71
CA THR A 14 0.65 -2.02 7.39
C THR A 14 -0.59 -2.47 6.62
N GLY A 15 -1.67 -2.81 7.37
CA GLY A 15 -2.90 -3.31 6.76
C GLY A 15 -2.71 -4.60 5.98
N ALA A 16 -1.87 -5.51 6.48
CA ALA A 16 -1.41 -6.69 5.76
C ALA A 16 -2.27 -7.95 6.01
N SER A 17 -3.45 -7.82 6.62
CA SER A 17 -4.33 -8.98 6.84
C SER A 17 -4.98 -9.51 5.56
N THR A 18 -5.21 -8.66 4.54
CA THR A 18 -5.90 -9.05 3.29
C THR A 18 -5.40 -8.24 2.09
N GLY A 19 -5.86 -8.62 0.90
CA GLY A 19 -5.68 -7.85 -0.33
C GLY A 19 -4.23 -7.54 -0.65
N LEU A 20 -3.96 -6.29 -1.08
CA LEU A 20 -2.62 -5.87 -1.50
C LEU A 20 -1.57 -6.03 -0.39
N GLY A 21 -1.90 -5.70 0.86
CA GLY A 21 -0.93 -5.83 1.96
C GLY A 21 -0.53 -7.28 2.23
N ARG A 22 -1.46 -8.24 2.12
CA ARG A 22 -1.16 -9.68 2.16
C ARG A 22 -0.26 -10.07 1.01
N ALA A 23 -0.59 -9.66 -0.21
CA ALA A 23 0.20 -10.00 -1.39
C ALA A 23 1.64 -9.46 -1.30
N VAL A 24 1.81 -8.20 -0.83
CA VAL A 24 3.15 -7.62 -0.57
C VAL A 24 3.90 -8.43 0.48
N ALA A 25 3.25 -8.78 1.61
CA ALA A 25 3.90 -9.55 2.68
C ALA A 25 4.36 -10.94 2.20
N ALA A 26 3.51 -11.64 1.44
CA ALA A 26 3.83 -12.95 0.86
C ALA A 26 4.95 -12.84 -0.18
N GLU A 27 4.92 -11.83 -1.04
CA GLU A 27 5.90 -11.61 -2.10
C GLU A 27 7.29 -11.29 -1.51
N VAL A 28 7.41 -10.38 -0.53
CA VAL A 28 8.72 -10.11 0.10
C VAL A 28 9.27 -11.32 0.84
N ALA A 29 8.40 -12.14 1.45
CA ALA A 29 8.80 -13.40 2.08
C ALA A 29 9.35 -14.40 1.04
N SER A 30 8.69 -14.56 -0.11
CA SER A 30 9.13 -15.44 -1.20
C SER A 30 10.48 -15.02 -1.79
N GLN A 31 10.81 -13.72 -1.71
CA GLN A 31 12.08 -13.16 -2.15
C GLN A 31 13.18 -13.17 -1.09
N GLY A 32 12.96 -13.84 0.05
CA GLY A 32 13.99 -14.10 1.05
C GLY A 32 14.01 -13.13 2.23
N ALA A 33 12.94 -12.37 2.47
CA ALA A 33 12.84 -11.54 3.68
C ALA A 33 13.01 -12.42 4.93
N LYS A 34 13.89 -11.96 5.84
CA LYS A 34 14.13 -12.64 7.11
C LYS A 34 12.96 -12.51 8.07
N VAL A 35 12.41 -11.28 8.13
CA VAL A 35 11.32 -10.94 9.04
C VAL A 35 10.28 -10.11 8.30
N VAL A 36 9.00 -10.46 8.46
CA VAL A 36 7.86 -9.67 7.99
C VAL A 36 6.99 -9.32 9.19
N ILE A 37 6.94 -8.03 9.53
CA ILE A 37 6.06 -7.48 10.55
C ILE A 37 4.73 -7.13 9.88
N ILE A 38 3.69 -7.85 10.27
CA ILE A 38 2.36 -7.82 9.68
C ILE A 38 1.44 -7.03 10.61
N ASN A 39 1.17 -5.77 10.27
CA ASN A 39 0.19 -5.00 11.01
C ASN A 39 -1.22 -5.27 10.50
N TYR A 40 -2.16 -5.32 11.43
CA TYR A 40 -3.60 -5.41 11.17
C TYR A 40 -4.37 -4.64 12.26
N ALA A 41 -5.53 -4.07 11.89
CA ALA A 41 -6.35 -3.34 12.86
C ALA A 41 -7.38 -4.22 13.58
N ARG A 42 -8.11 -5.08 12.85
CA ARG A 42 -9.30 -5.77 13.39
C ARG A 42 -9.32 -7.27 13.19
N ASN A 43 -8.88 -7.77 12.04
CA ASN A 43 -9.06 -9.17 11.66
C ASN A 43 -7.79 -9.99 11.92
N ALA A 44 -7.70 -10.57 13.11
CA ALA A 44 -6.57 -11.40 13.52
C ALA A 44 -6.48 -12.72 12.73
N GLN A 45 -7.62 -13.32 12.37
CA GLN A 45 -7.64 -14.58 11.62
C GLN A 45 -7.05 -14.40 10.22
N ASP A 46 -7.45 -13.34 9.51
CA ASP A 46 -6.89 -13.00 8.20
C ASP A 46 -5.40 -12.65 8.29
N ALA A 47 -4.98 -11.99 9.39
CA ALA A 47 -3.57 -11.68 9.62
C ALA A 47 -2.74 -12.94 9.89
N GLU A 48 -3.26 -13.91 10.65
CA GLU A 48 -2.60 -15.20 10.86
C GLU A 48 -2.46 -15.99 9.57
N GLU A 49 -3.44 -15.93 8.67
CA GLU A 49 -3.31 -16.55 7.33
C GLU A 49 -2.15 -15.91 6.54
N THR A 50 -2.01 -14.59 6.59
CA THR A 50 -0.86 -13.91 5.98
C THR A 50 0.46 -14.36 6.61
N ALA A 51 0.51 -14.45 7.94
CA ALA A 51 1.70 -14.92 8.66
C ALA A 51 2.05 -16.36 8.29
N ARG A 52 1.06 -17.24 8.16
CA ARG A 52 1.24 -18.62 7.71
C ARG A 52 1.87 -18.67 6.31
N GLN A 53 1.42 -17.83 5.38
CA GLN A 53 1.99 -17.74 4.03
C GLN A 53 3.46 -17.29 4.07
N CYS A 54 3.78 -16.27 4.87
CA CYS A 54 5.16 -15.79 5.02
C CYS A 54 6.09 -16.87 5.64
N ARG A 55 5.61 -17.56 6.69
CA ARG A 55 6.37 -18.66 7.34
C ARG A 55 6.60 -19.82 6.40
N ALA A 56 5.66 -20.15 5.52
CA ALA A 56 5.80 -21.18 4.50
C ALA A 56 6.92 -20.87 3.49
N GLN A 57 7.29 -19.60 3.33
CA GLN A 57 8.42 -19.13 2.52
C GLN A 57 9.73 -19.01 3.33
N GLY A 58 9.72 -19.34 4.62
CA GLY A 58 10.91 -19.32 5.48
C GLY A 58 11.11 -18.01 6.24
N ALA A 59 10.25 -17.02 6.09
CA ALA A 59 10.33 -15.77 6.84
C ALA A 59 9.77 -15.93 8.26
N GLU A 60 10.38 -15.25 9.23
CA GLU A 60 9.73 -15.00 10.50
C GLU A 60 8.58 -14.00 10.32
N ALA A 61 7.38 -14.32 10.79
CA ALA A 61 6.21 -13.46 10.67
C ALA A 61 5.72 -13.03 12.06
N ILE A 62 5.72 -11.71 12.30
CA ILE A 62 5.32 -11.09 13.55
C ILE A 62 4.02 -10.33 13.36
N LEU A 63 2.99 -10.72 14.09
CA LEU A 63 1.70 -10.06 14.05
C LEU A 63 1.65 -8.92 15.07
N VAL A 64 1.26 -7.73 14.63
CA VAL A 64 1.08 -6.56 15.49
C VAL A 64 -0.28 -5.93 15.23
N GLN A 65 -1.19 -6.06 16.18
CA GLN A 65 -2.46 -5.36 16.12
C GLN A 65 -2.26 -3.87 16.42
N GLY A 66 -2.82 -2.98 15.60
CA GLY A 66 -2.77 -1.55 15.83
C GLY A 66 -3.47 -0.77 14.73
N ASP A 67 -4.07 0.36 15.09
CA ASP A 67 -4.65 1.32 14.16
C ASP A 67 -3.60 2.36 13.80
N VAL A 68 -3.26 2.49 12.52
CA VAL A 68 -2.28 3.48 12.06
C VAL A 68 -2.72 4.94 12.27
N ALA A 69 -4.02 5.18 12.53
CA ALA A 69 -4.51 6.50 12.94
C ALA A 69 -4.06 6.89 14.35
N ASP A 70 -3.65 5.93 15.19
CA ASP A 70 -3.14 6.12 16.53
C ASP A 70 -1.61 6.10 16.54
N ASP A 71 -0.98 7.14 17.11
CA ASP A 71 0.47 7.28 17.12
C ASP A 71 1.18 6.27 18.04
N ASP A 72 0.57 5.93 19.17
CA ASP A 72 1.14 4.94 20.07
C ASP A 72 1.10 3.54 19.44
N ASP A 73 0.07 3.23 18.68
CA ASP A 73 0.00 2.01 17.87
C ASP A 73 1.09 1.99 16.80
N CYS A 74 1.33 3.11 16.10
CA CYS A 74 2.42 3.22 15.13
C CYS A 74 3.78 2.98 15.77
N ARG A 75 4.03 3.52 16.97
CA ARG A 75 5.26 3.27 17.75
C ARG A 75 5.39 1.80 18.15
N ARG A 76 4.30 1.17 18.56
CA ARG A 76 4.28 -0.26 18.92
C ARG A 76 4.57 -1.16 17.70
N ILE A 77 4.02 -0.82 16.55
CA ILE A 77 4.30 -1.53 15.28
C ILE A 77 5.79 -1.42 14.93
N ALA A 78 6.36 -0.21 15.00
CA ALA A 78 7.78 0.01 14.73
C ALA A 78 8.68 -0.71 15.75
N ALA A 79 8.29 -0.74 17.04
CA ALA A 79 9.04 -1.39 18.11
C ALA A 79 9.20 -2.90 17.91
N ALA A 80 8.31 -3.56 17.16
CA ALA A 80 8.45 -4.98 16.81
C ALA A 80 9.71 -5.28 15.99
N ALA A 81 10.29 -4.29 15.32
CA ALA A 81 11.55 -4.43 14.61
C ALA A 81 12.80 -4.17 15.46
N GLN A 82 12.67 -3.68 16.70
CA GLN A 82 13.82 -3.35 17.56
C GLN A 82 14.77 -4.53 17.81
N PRO A 83 14.30 -5.78 18.02
CA PRO A 83 15.21 -6.92 18.21
C PRO A 83 16.14 -7.17 17.01
N TYR A 84 15.78 -6.68 15.83
CA TYR A 84 16.57 -6.84 14.60
C TYR A 84 17.47 -5.61 14.33
N GLY A 85 17.29 -4.52 15.07
CA GLY A 85 18.08 -3.30 15.00
C GLY A 85 17.90 -2.47 13.73
N ARG A 86 17.00 -2.85 12.82
CA ARG A 86 16.76 -2.15 11.55
C ARG A 86 15.39 -2.44 10.94
N ILE A 87 15.00 -1.61 10.00
CA ILE A 87 13.93 -1.86 9.02
C ILE A 87 14.53 -1.56 7.64
N ASP A 88 14.49 -2.52 6.72
CA ASP A 88 14.99 -2.33 5.36
C ASP A 88 13.90 -1.75 4.43
N ALA A 89 12.63 -2.15 4.63
CA ALA A 89 11.49 -1.61 3.89
C ALA A 89 10.23 -1.46 4.76
N LEU A 90 9.54 -0.33 4.58
CA LEU A 90 8.22 -0.04 5.14
C LEU A 90 7.20 0.11 4.02
N PHE A 91 6.16 -0.73 4.01
CA PHE A 91 5.02 -0.62 3.12
C PHE A 91 3.83 -0.03 3.88
N ASN A 92 3.54 1.24 3.63
CA ASN A 92 2.35 1.93 4.13
C ASN A 92 1.16 1.58 3.24
N ASN A 93 0.55 0.42 3.51
CA ASN A 93 -0.57 -0.09 2.74
C ASN A 93 -1.91 0.06 3.47
N ALA A 94 -1.93 0.20 4.79
CA ALA A 94 -3.18 0.44 5.52
C ALA A 94 -3.94 1.63 4.93
N GLY A 95 -5.24 1.45 4.75
CA GLY A 95 -6.10 2.47 4.19
C GLY A 95 -7.57 2.17 4.43
N THR A 96 -8.39 3.19 4.33
CA THR A 96 -9.84 3.09 4.45
C THR A 96 -10.53 3.94 3.39
N THR A 97 -11.83 3.69 3.20
CA THR A 97 -12.65 4.45 2.28
C THR A 97 -14.09 4.60 2.79
N ARG A 98 -14.78 5.57 2.21
CA ARG A 98 -16.23 5.69 2.23
C ARG A 98 -16.71 5.71 0.78
N PHE A 99 -17.60 4.80 0.42
CA PHE A 99 -18.20 4.79 -0.91
C PHE A 99 -19.32 5.83 -0.98
N ASN A 100 -19.15 6.81 -1.88
CA ASN A 100 -20.13 7.85 -2.17
C ASN A 100 -19.97 8.30 -3.61
N ARG A 101 -21.07 8.55 -4.32
CA ARG A 101 -21.01 9.07 -5.69
C ARG A 101 -20.43 10.48 -5.67
N HIS A 102 -19.48 10.79 -6.55
CA HIS A 102 -18.84 12.11 -6.59
C HIS A 102 -19.82 13.28 -6.82
N ALA A 103 -20.93 13.03 -7.53
CA ALA A 103 -21.97 14.03 -7.75
C ALA A 103 -22.88 14.27 -6.52
N ASP A 104 -22.85 13.41 -5.53
CA ASP A 104 -23.63 13.54 -4.29
C ASP A 104 -22.76 14.19 -3.22
N LEU A 105 -22.76 15.52 -3.20
CA LEU A 105 -21.96 16.30 -2.25
C LEU A 105 -22.51 16.24 -0.82
N ASP A 106 -23.80 16.00 -0.67
CA ASP A 106 -24.45 15.90 0.64
C ASP A 106 -24.25 14.53 1.30
N GLY A 107 -23.84 13.52 0.51
CA GLY A 107 -23.58 12.14 0.98
C GLY A 107 -22.29 11.97 1.77
N VAL A 108 -21.44 13.02 1.87
CA VAL A 108 -20.20 13.04 2.65
C VAL A 108 -20.12 14.29 3.50
N SER A 109 -19.61 14.16 4.71
CA SER A 109 -19.44 15.22 5.70
C SER A 109 -17.98 15.61 5.89
N GLY A 110 -17.74 16.73 6.59
CA GLY A 110 -16.39 17.11 7.03
C GLY A 110 -15.74 16.04 7.94
N GLN A 111 -16.54 15.30 8.73
CA GLN A 111 -16.03 14.21 9.56
C GLN A 111 -15.53 13.04 8.71
N ASP A 112 -16.20 12.72 7.60
CA ASP A 112 -15.70 11.69 6.66
C ASP A 112 -14.32 12.04 6.08
N PHE A 113 -14.05 13.33 5.83
CA PHE A 113 -12.70 13.79 5.47
C PHE A 113 -11.70 13.54 6.59
N LEU A 114 -12.02 13.91 7.82
CA LEU A 114 -11.11 13.74 8.97
C LEU A 114 -10.80 12.26 9.21
N ASP A 115 -11.81 11.40 9.17
CA ASP A 115 -11.65 9.95 9.39
C ASP A 115 -10.77 9.31 8.30
N LEU A 116 -10.99 9.69 7.03
CA LEU A 116 -10.17 9.19 5.93
C LEU A 116 -8.73 9.72 5.99
N TYR A 117 -8.53 11.00 6.34
CA TYR A 117 -7.21 11.58 6.48
C TYR A 117 -6.44 10.98 7.66
N ALA A 118 -7.11 10.67 8.78
CA ALA A 118 -6.48 10.03 9.92
C ALA A 118 -5.77 8.72 9.52
N VAL A 119 -6.45 7.87 8.76
CA VAL A 119 -5.89 6.57 8.33
C VAL A 119 -5.00 6.71 7.10
N ASN A 120 -5.46 7.43 6.05
CA ASN A 120 -4.80 7.41 4.73
C ASN A 120 -3.62 8.38 4.61
N VAL A 121 -3.54 9.41 5.47
CA VAL A 121 -2.51 10.47 5.38
C VAL A 121 -1.70 10.53 6.67
N ILE A 122 -2.36 10.76 7.82
CA ILE A 122 -1.67 10.91 9.10
C ILE A 122 -1.02 9.60 9.50
N GLY A 123 -1.70 8.46 9.34
CA GLY A 123 -1.18 7.14 9.64
C GLY A 123 0.15 6.83 8.93
N PRO A 124 0.25 6.93 7.59
CA PRO A 124 1.52 6.77 6.88
C PRO A 124 2.63 7.71 7.35
N TYR A 125 2.30 8.96 7.68
CA TYR A 125 3.28 9.90 8.24
C TYR A 125 3.78 9.43 9.61
N GLN A 126 2.87 9.03 10.51
CA GLN A 126 3.20 8.51 11.84
C GLN A 126 4.06 7.26 11.74
N MET A 127 3.74 6.33 10.84
CA MET A 127 4.54 5.13 10.59
C MET A 127 5.96 5.46 10.12
N VAL A 128 6.11 6.40 9.16
CA VAL A 128 7.45 6.83 8.71
C VAL A 128 8.24 7.42 9.87
N ARG A 129 7.60 8.30 10.68
CA ARG A 129 8.22 8.92 11.85
C ARG A 129 8.66 7.86 12.89
N ALA A 130 7.79 6.90 13.19
CA ALA A 130 8.07 5.83 14.17
C ALA A 130 9.19 4.88 13.70
N CYS A 131 9.23 4.58 12.39
CA CYS A 131 10.22 3.67 11.80
C CYS A 131 11.54 4.37 11.42
N ARG A 132 11.61 5.71 11.43
CA ARG A 132 12.72 6.47 10.86
C ARG A 132 14.09 6.01 11.32
N ALA A 133 14.31 5.92 12.64
CA ALA A 133 15.62 5.56 13.18
C ALA A 133 16.06 4.15 12.74
N LEU A 134 15.13 3.19 12.68
CA LEU A 134 15.40 1.83 12.22
C LEU A 134 15.61 1.75 10.69
N LEU A 135 14.90 2.58 9.90
CA LEU A 135 15.14 2.71 8.46
C LEU A 135 16.52 3.31 8.16
N GLU A 136 16.94 4.31 8.95
CA GLU A 136 18.29 4.93 8.82
C GLU A 136 19.40 3.97 9.25
N ALA A 137 19.11 3.00 10.14
CA ALA A 137 20.05 1.99 10.60
C ALA A 137 20.27 0.83 9.62
N ALA A 138 19.47 0.74 8.55
CA ALA A 138 19.65 -0.28 7.53
C ALA A 138 21.02 -0.15 6.84
N PRO A 139 21.66 -1.28 6.45
CA PRO A 139 23.00 -1.27 5.82
C PRO A 139 23.00 -0.62 4.42
N ARG A 140 21.82 -0.50 3.80
CA ARG A 140 21.54 0.21 2.55
C ARG A 140 20.52 1.30 2.82
N PRO A 141 20.32 2.28 1.93
CA PRO A 141 19.20 3.21 2.08
C PRO A 141 17.89 2.48 2.28
N GLY A 142 17.22 2.76 3.39
CA GLY A 142 15.91 2.20 3.68
C GLY A 142 14.88 2.60 2.61
N ALA A 143 13.81 1.83 2.45
CA ALA A 143 12.76 2.12 1.50
C ALA A 143 11.40 2.30 2.18
N VAL A 144 10.66 3.33 1.79
CA VAL A 144 9.26 3.53 2.13
C VAL A 144 8.43 3.51 0.86
N VAL A 145 7.39 2.67 0.85
CA VAL A 145 6.44 2.57 -0.25
C VAL A 145 5.05 2.91 0.26
N MET A 146 4.44 3.94 -0.33
CA MET A 146 3.09 4.38 -0.02
C MET A 146 2.09 3.73 -0.98
N THR A 147 0.99 3.20 -0.48
CA THR A 147 -0.13 2.76 -1.32
C THR A 147 -1.09 3.94 -1.53
N ALA A 148 -0.87 4.67 -2.61
CA ALA A 148 -1.76 5.74 -3.04
C ALA A 148 -2.96 5.17 -3.87
N SER A 149 -3.28 5.78 -4.99
CA SER A 149 -4.37 5.35 -5.89
C SER A 149 -4.28 6.12 -7.21
N ILE A 150 -4.81 5.58 -8.28
CA ILE A 150 -5.15 6.35 -9.50
C ILE A 150 -5.99 7.60 -9.15
N GLY A 151 -6.81 7.53 -8.11
CA GLY A 151 -7.60 8.66 -7.61
C GLY A 151 -6.77 9.86 -7.18
N ALA A 152 -5.51 9.65 -6.79
CA ALA A 152 -4.57 10.72 -6.46
C ALA A 152 -4.18 11.58 -7.65
N VAL A 153 -4.33 11.08 -8.88
CA VAL A 153 -3.88 11.73 -10.13
C VAL A 153 -5.08 12.16 -10.97
N THR A 154 -6.11 11.32 -11.05
CA THR A 154 -7.26 11.54 -11.93
C THR A 154 -8.48 12.11 -11.21
N GLY A 155 -8.48 12.13 -9.87
CA GLY A 155 -9.66 12.46 -9.07
C GLY A 155 -10.73 11.36 -9.06
N LEU A 156 -10.51 10.23 -9.74
CA LEU A 156 -11.41 9.07 -9.70
C LEU A 156 -11.25 8.33 -8.36
N GLY A 157 -12.27 7.58 -7.96
CA GLY A 157 -12.20 6.78 -6.75
C GLY A 157 -13.55 6.55 -6.11
N SER A 158 -13.54 6.04 -4.90
CA SER A 158 -14.74 5.67 -4.14
C SER A 158 -15.51 6.87 -3.59
N SER A 159 -14.87 8.03 -3.46
CA SER A 159 -15.48 9.32 -3.04
C SER A 159 -14.49 10.48 -3.21
N VAL A 160 -15.02 11.71 -3.16
CA VAL A 160 -14.20 12.93 -3.17
C VAL A 160 -13.17 12.97 -2.03
N PRO A 161 -13.54 12.73 -0.74
CA PRO A 161 -12.55 12.73 0.36
C PRO A 161 -11.51 11.61 0.23
N TYR A 162 -11.84 10.46 -0.33
CA TYR A 162 -10.87 9.42 -0.62
C TYR A 162 -9.83 9.88 -1.66
N ALA A 163 -10.28 10.39 -2.81
CA ALA A 163 -9.38 10.88 -3.85
C ALA A 163 -8.47 12.00 -3.31
N ALA A 164 -9.03 12.94 -2.55
CA ALA A 164 -8.27 14.02 -1.90
C ALA A 164 -7.20 13.48 -0.94
N SER A 165 -7.54 12.47 -0.11
CA SER A 165 -6.57 11.85 0.80
C SER A 165 -5.41 11.16 0.06
N LYS A 166 -5.70 10.52 -1.08
CA LYS A 166 -4.66 9.87 -1.90
C LYS A 166 -3.80 10.90 -2.66
N GLY A 167 -4.37 12.03 -3.07
CA GLY A 167 -3.61 13.18 -3.61
C GLY A 167 -2.65 13.78 -2.58
N ALA A 168 -3.11 13.94 -1.33
CA ALA A 168 -2.26 14.38 -0.22
C ALA A 168 -1.10 13.41 0.03
N LEU A 169 -1.34 12.09 -0.08
CA LEU A 169 -0.32 11.06 0.07
C LEU A 169 0.76 11.14 -1.02
N ASN A 170 0.39 11.43 -2.28
CA ASN A 170 1.36 11.65 -3.37
C ASN A 170 2.25 12.87 -3.08
N THR A 171 1.66 14.00 -2.65
CA THR A 171 2.43 15.19 -2.28
C THR A 171 3.35 14.93 -1.09
N MET A 172 2.86 14.19 -0.08
CA MET A 172 3.68 13.80 1.08
C MET A 172 4.84 12.88 0.68
N THR A 173 4.65 11.99 -0.30
CA THR A 173 5.72 11.16 -0.86
C THR A 173 6.88 12.02 -1.39
N LEU A 174 6.60 13.05 -2.18
CA LEU A 174 7.61 13.99 -2.70
C LEU A 174 8.34 14.74 -1.58
N SER A 175 7.60 15.20 -0.58
CA SER A 175 8.16 15.94 0.55
C SER A 175 9.09 15.07 1.39
N LEU A 176 8.64 13.85 1.74
CA LEU A 176 9.44 12.91 2.52
C LEU A 176 10.65 12.39 1.75
N ALA A 177 10.53 12.16 0.44
CA ALA A 177 11.66 11.77 -0.41
C ALA A 177 12.81 12.78 -0.35
N ARG A 178 12.50 14.09 -0.38
CA ARG A 178 13.50 15.16 -0.22
C ARG A 178 14.07 15.21 1.19
N ALA A 179 13.20 15.12 2.20
CA ALA A 179 13.58 15.30 3.59
C ALA A 179 14.43 14.15 4.15
N LEU A 180 14.27 12.93 3.63
CA LEU A 180 14.87 11.72 4.18
C LEU A 180 16.05 11.19 3.34
N ALA A 181 16.26 11.74 2.14
CA ALA A 181 17.46 11.42 1.34
C ALA A 181 18.74 11.89 2.06
N PRO A 182 19.88 11.19 1.89
CA PRO A 182 20.07 9.98 1.07
C PRO A 182 19.80 8.66 1.82
N ARG A 183 19.40 8.71 3.09
CA ARG A 183 19.30 7.51 3.94
C ARG A 183 18.03 6.70 3.71
N ILE A 184 16.96 7.33 3.25
CA ILE A 184 15.66 6.67 3.01
C ILE A 184 15.11 7.14 1.67
N ARG A 185 14.70 6.19 0.84
CA ARG A 185 13.93 6.44 -0.38
C ARG A 185 12.44 6.38 -0.06
N VAL A 186 11.64 7.24 -0.65
CA VAL A 186 10.18 7.25 -0.45
C VAL A 186 9.51 7.32 -1.81
N ASN A 187 8.67 6.34 -2.13
CA ASN A 187 7.93 6.25 -3.37
C ASN A 187 6.47 5.87 -3.11
N ALA A 188 5.61 6.03 -4.09
CA ALA A 188 4.23 5.58 -4.03
C ALA A 188 3.88 4.68 -5.21
N VAL A 189 3.07 3.65 -4.97
CA VAL A 189 2.32 2.95 -6.01
C VAL A 189 0.90 3.51 -6.05
N CYS A 190 0.39 3.76 -7.26
CA CYS A 190 -0.94 4.31 -7.52
C CYS A 190 -1.77 3.28 -8.30
N PRO A 191 -2.41 2.33 -7.61
CA PRO A 191 -3.21 1.30 -8.25
C PRO A 191 -4.48 1.86 -8.89
N GLY A 192 -4.93 1.23 -9.97
CA GLY A 192 -6.28 1.28 -10.48
C GLY A 192 -7.23 0.37 -9.68
N PHE A 193 -8.16 -0.28 -10.39
CA PHE A 193 -8.98 -1.32 -9.79
C PHE A 193 -8.11 -2.53 -9.41
N ILE A 194 -8.30 -3.02 -8.20
CA ILE A 194 -7.68 -4.27 -7.70
C ILE A 194 -8.80 -5.23 -7.32
N ASP A 195 -8.84 -6.40 -7.92
CA ASP A 195 -9.82 -7.43 -7.60
C ASP A 195 -9.51 -8.04 -6.22
N THR A 196 -10.10 -7.46 -5.20
CA THR A 196 -9.93 -7.85 -3.80
C THR A 196 -11.27 -7.77 -3.05
N PRO A 197 -11.39 -8.41 -1.89
CA PRO A 197 -12.59 -8.33 -1.06
C PRO A 197 -12.98 -6.90 -0.61
N TRP A 198 -12.13 -5.92 -0.83
CA TRP A 198 -12.37 -4.51 -0.48
C TRP A 198 -13.67 -3.96 -1.09
N PHE A 199 -13.86 -4.18 -2.41
CA PHE A 199 -15.03 -3.68 -3.11
C PHE A 199 -16.30 -4.44 -2.73
N ALA A 200 -16.24 -5.76 -2.66
CA ALA A 200 -17.36 -6.59 -2.26
C ALA A 200 -17.85 -6.26 -0.83
N LYS A 201 -16.92 -6.05 0.12
CA LYS A 201 -17.25 -5.63 1.49
C LYS A 201 -17.86 -4.22 1.55
N GLY A 202 -17.49 -3.33 0.64
CA GLY A 202 -17.94 -1.94 0.68
C GLY A 202 -19.21 -1.65 -0.11
N MET A 203 -19.45 -2.36 -1.21
CA MET A 203 -20.58 -2.08 -2.13
C MET A 203 -21.39 -3.31 -2.54
N GLY A 204 -21.05 -4.49 -2.00
CA GLY A 204 -21.69 -5.78 -2.30
C GLY A 204 -21.13 -6.48 -3.53
N GLU A 205 -21.28 -7.80 -3.58
CA GLU A 205 -20.71 -8.69 -4.61
C GLU A 205 -21.12 -8.28 -6.04
N ALA A 206 -22.42 -8.03 -6.26
CA ALA A 206 -22.92 -7.67 -7.60
C ALA A 206 -22.33 -6.35 -8.14
N ALA A 207 -21.99 -5.40 -7.28
CA ALA A 207 -21.31 -4.17 -7.69
C ALA A 207 -19.82 -4.41 -7.95
N ALA A 208 -19.17 -5.23 -7.14
CA ALA A 208 -17.78 -5.63 -7.34
C ALA A 208 -17.60 -6.41 -8.67
N ASP A 209 -18.53 -7.32 -8.98
CA ASP A 209 -18.52 -8.06 -10.25
C ASP A 209 -18.67 -7.14 -11.46
N ARG A 210 -19.57 -6.14 -11.38
CA ARG A 210 -19.68 -5.14 -12.45
C ARG A 210 -18.40 -4.33 -12.62
N MET A 211 -17.74 -3.93 -11.54
CA MET A 211 -16.46 -3.21 -11.62
C MET A 211 -15.36 -4.08 -12.23
N ARG A 212 -15.30 -5.36 -11.89
CA ARG A 212 -14.37 -6.32 -12.50
C ARG A 212 -14.62 -6.43 -14.00
N ALA A 213 -15.85 -6.62 -14.39
CA ALA A 213 -16.23 -6.71 -15.81
C ALA A 213 -15.90 -5.41 -16.58
N SER A 214 -16.17 -4.24 -15.97
CA SER A 214 -15.80 -2.94 -16.57
C SER A 214 -14.28 -2.79 -16.67
N ALA A 215 -13.50 -3.20 -15.65
CA ALA A 215 -12.04 -3.15 -15.74
C ALA A 215 -11.51 -3.97 -16.91
N VAL A 216 -12.03 -5.18 -17.13
CA VAL A 216 -11.67 -6.01 -18.29
C VAL A 216 -12.12 -5.39 -19.61
N ALA A 217 -13.32 -4.77 -19.66
CA ALA A 217 -13.86 -4.21 -20.89
C ALA A 217 -13.19 -2.88 -21.29
N ASP A 218 -12.86 -2.02 -20.31
CA ASP A 218 -12.59 -0.61 -20.55
C ASP A 218 -11.11 -0.25 -20.43
N THR A 219 -10.29 -1.00 -19.66
CA THR A 219 -8.87 -0.68 -19.54
C THR A 219 -8.11 -1.01 -20.84
N PRO A 220 -7.09 -0.24 -21.20
CA PRO A 220 -6.24 -0.54 -22.36
C PRO A 220 -5.64 -1.94 -22.37
N LEU A 221 -5.23 -2.47 -21.22
CA LEU A 221 -4.66 -3.81 -21.12
C LEU A 221 -5.71 -4.93 -21.03
N LYS A 222 -7.02 -4.58 -20.93
CA LYS A 222 -8.14 -5.55 -20.88
C LYS A 222 -8.03 -6.54 -19.71
N VAL A 223 -7.57 -6.06 -18.56
CA VAL A 223 -7.41 -6.87 -17.36
C VAL A 223 -8.04 -6.21 -16.13
N ALA A 224 -8.54 -7.01 -15.21
CA ALA A 224 -8.78 -6.63 -13.83
C ALA A 224 -7.56 -7.05 -13.02
N SER A 225 -6.79 -6.10 -12.53
CA SER A 225 -5.55 -6.39 -11.80
C SER A 225 -5.82 -7.14 -10.51
N THR A 226 -5.01 -8.13 -10.19
CA THR A 226 -5.00 -8.83 -8.90
C THR A 226 -4.17 -8.07 -7.86
N ALA A 227 -4.23 -8.49 -6.61
CA ALA A 227 -3.37 -7.95 -5.57
C ALA A 227 -1.88 -8.23 -5.85
N GLU A 228 -1.58 -9.38 -6.43
CA GLU A 228 -0.23 -9.84 -6.80
C GLU A 228 0.37 -8.98 -7.93
N ASP A 229 -0.43 -8.61 -8.94
CA ASP A 229 0.01 -7.72 -10.03
C ASP A 229 0.50 -6.37 -9.48
N ILE A 230 -0.21 -5.82 -8.51
CA ILE A 230 0.16 -4.54 -7.88
C ILE A 230 1.30 -4.73 -6.89
N ALA A 231 1.32 -5.84 -6.14
CA ALA A 231 2.37 -6.16 -5.18
C ALA A 231 3.75 -6.23 -5.86
N ALA A 232 3.85 -6.80 -7.05
CA ALA A 232 5.10 -6.85 -7.82
C ALA A 232 5.72 -5.45 -8.01
N SER A 233 4.89 -4.45 -8.35
CA SER A 233 5.36 -3.08 -8.52
C SER A 233 5.73 -2.42 -7.19
N ALA A 234 4.94 -2.63 -6.13
CA ALA A 234 5.23 -2.12 -4.80
C ALA A 234 6.53 -2.71 -4.25
N VAL A 235 6.71 -4.02 -4.40
CA VAL A 235 7.91 -4.74 -3.98
C VAL A 235 9.14 -4.27 -4.76
N PHE A 236 9.04 -4.05 -6.09
CA PHE A 236 10.12 -3.41 -6.86
C PHE A 236 10.53 -2.06 -6.24
N LEU A 237 9.59 -1.18 -5.90
CA LEU A 237 9.90 0.13 -5.30
C LEU A 237 10.56 0.01 -3.91
N GLY A 238 10.27 -1.05 -3.15
CA GLY A 238 10.90 -1.34 -1.86
C GLY A 238 12.26 -2.02 -1.97
N SER A 239 12.62 -2.57 -3.13
CA SER A 239 13.80 -3.41 -3.33
C SER A 239 15.07 -2.60 -3.69
N PRO A 240 16.25 -3.22 -3.64
CA PRO A 240 17.49 -2.64 -4.17
C PRO A 240 17.48 -2.40 -5.68
N ALA A 241 16.62 -3.07 -6.44
CA ALA A 241 16.49 -2.86 -7.88
C ALA A 241 16.05 -1.43 -8.21
N SER A 242 15.29 -0.77 -7.29
CA SER A 242 14.87 0.63 -7.42
C SER A 242 15.79 1.64 -6.69
N ARG A 243 17.06 1.31 -6.42
CA ARG A 243 17.97 2.15 -5.62
C ARG A 243 18.18 3.57 -6.12
N HIS A 244 17.88 3.86 -7.37
CA HIS A 244 17.94 5.19 -7.97
C HIS A 244 16.56 5.87 -8.11
N VAL A 245 15.52 5.29 -7.52
CA VAL A 245 14.14 5.80 -7.59
C VAL A 245 13.74 6.33 -6.21
N THR A 246 13.43 7.62 -6.12
CA THR A 246 12.84 8.27 -4.94
C THR A 246 11.97 9.45 -5.37
N GLY A 247 10.85 9.65 -4.70
CA GLY A 247 9.85 10.66 -5.05
C GLY A 247 8.94 10.26 -6.22
N GLU A 248 8.98 9.00 -6.65
CA GLU A 248 8.14 8.51 -7.75
C GLU A 248 6.73 8.16 -7.26
N THR A 249 5.74 8.42 -8.12
CA THR A 249 4.34 8.01 -7.94
C THR A 249 3.92 7.13 -9.12
N LEU A 250 4.20 5.85 -9.03
CA LEU A 250 4.08 4.89 -10.12
C LEU A 250 2.62 4.47 -10.32
N LEU A 251 2.04 4.80 -11.47
CA LEU A 251 0.72 4.32 -11.88
C LEU A 251 0.77 2.84 -12.26
N VAL A 252 -0.10 2.04 -11.63
CA VAL A 252 -0.25 0.59 -11.89
C VAL A 252 -1.74 0.31 -12.02
N ASP A 253 -2.34 0.68 -13.16
CA ASP A 253 -3.77 0.80 -13.35
C ASP A 253 -4.30 0.21 -14.67
N ALA A 254 -3.52 -0.67 -15.29
CA ALA A 254 -3.83 -1.26 -16.60
C ALA A 254 -4.07 -0.20 -17.70
N GLY A 255 -3.55 1.02 -17.53
CA GLY A 255 -3.71 2.13 -18.47
C GLY A 255 -5.00 2.94 -18.30
N THR A 256 -5.74 2.75 -17.21
CA THR A 256 -7.00 3.48 -16.94
C THR A 256 -6.82 5.00 -17.00
N HIS A 257 -5.66 5.53 -16.56
CA HIS A 257 -5.37 6.97 -16.59
C HIS A 257 -5.27 7.57 -18.00
N LEU A 258 -5.10 6.75 -19.05
CA LEU A 258 -5.01 7.23 -20.43
C LEU A 258 -6.36 7.69 -20.99
N GLY A 259 -7.45 7.49 -20.23
CA GLY A 259 -8.80 7.86 -20.61
C GLY A 259 -9.47 6.84 -21.50
N PHE A 260 -10.78 7.01 -21.67
CA PHE A 260 -11.66 6.13 -22.44
C PHE A 260 -11.85 6.64 -23.87
N ALA A 261 -10.82 7.13 -24.54
CA ALA A 261 -10.96 7.35 -25.98
C ALA A 261 -11.27 5.99 -26.62
N PRO A 262 -12.44 5.78 -27.27
CA PRO A 262 -12.71 4.54 -27.95
C PRO A 262 -11.55 4.31 -28.92
N LEU A 263 -10.91 3.14 -28.83
CA LEU A 263 -9.98 2.64 -29.86
C LEU A 263 -10.78 2.28 -31.13
N ALA A 264 -11.81 3.07 -31.43
CA ALA A 264 -12.57 2.95 -32.66
C ALA A 264 -11.65 3.37 -33.78
N ALA A 265 -11.33 2.41 -34.60
CA ALA A 265 -10.59 2.53 -35.86
C ALA A 265 -9.05 2.69 -35.65
N ARG A 266 -8.39 1.60 -35.35
CA ARG A 266 -7.11 1.29 -35.98
C ARG A 266 -7.30 0.15 -36.98
#